data_fd1e2de3b3d442d0722bc0b7cfe43795
#
_entry.id   fd1e2de3b3d442d0722bc0b7cfe43795
#
_cell.length_a   1.000
_cell.length_b   1.000
_cell.length_c   1.000
_cell.angle_alpha   90.00
_cell.angle_beta   90.00
_cell.angle_gamma   90.00
#
_symmetry.space_group_name_H-M   'P 1'
#
loop_
_entity.id
_entity.type
_entity.pdbx_description
1 polymer ?
#
loop_
_entity_poly.entity_id
_entity_poly.type
_entity_poly.pdbx_seq_one_letter_code
_entity_poly.pdbx_strand_id
1 'polypeptide(L)'
;MTVDQAAKRAAVWGILLPAAAIMMLTMGARQVSGLFVSPINTATGLGIVSISFALAIGQFVWGATQPIFGAAADRYGPVPVVVAGGLLLAIGTAITPFMRTDWGLIFSLGILVAAGAGAGSFSILISAAAQRLPPERRSFGAGFVNAGGSFGQFVFAPVTERLIALAGWVNAMFVLAALSLLTLPLALKLRTRRKVEQAAAVAGAGGSAGKDAASSPAAAAPSSAAAAVTAPEMTLRRQVRIAVKDRSYLLLNAGFFTCGFHIAFLVTHLPGEIALCGLPSSVSGISIALIGLSNIAGSLGAGALGSRYRMKYLLFWMYTSRALIILIYMVSPKEPITFYIFAVALGMTWLATVPPTAGLVGKLFGVRYLGTLFGLTLLSHQVGGFLGAWLGGIAFASTGNFQWMWIADAVLSLAAGLVNLPIREERVRLATAATPA
;
A
#
# COMPACT_ATOMS: atom_id res chain seq x y z
N MET A 1 -5.89 -33.74 9.80
CA MET A 1 -6.09 -32.61 8.82
C MET A 1 -6.59 -33.27 7.55
N THR A 2 -7.81 -32.95 7.11
CA THR A 2 -8.38 -33.54 5.90
C THR A 2 -7.67 -33.01 4.65
N VAL A 3 -7.63 -33.81 3.56
CA VAL A 3 -7.02 -33.41 2.26
C VAL A 3 -7.58 -32.09 1.75
N ASP A 4 -8.89 -31.84 1.96
CA ASP A 4 -9.57 -30.59 1.58
C ASP A 4 -9.06 -29.36 2.39
N GLN A 5 -8.74 -29.53 3.66
CA GLN A 5 -8.16 -28.48 4.49
C GLN A 5 -6.71 -28.15 4.06
N ALA A 6 -5.93 -29.15 3.66
CA ALA A 6 -4.58 -28.94 3.14
C ALA A 6 -4.61 -28.19 1.80
N ALA A 7 -5.50 -28.57 0.89
CA ALA A 7 -5.69 -27.90 -0.41
C ALA A 7 -6.14 -26.43 -0.24
N LYS A 8 -7.09 -26.16 0.67
CA LYS A 8 -7.53 -24.79 0.98
C LYS A 8 -6.42 -23.94 1.60
N ARG A 9 -5.59 -24.53 2.47
CA ARG A 9 -4.39 -23.85 3.01
C ARG A 9 -3.37 -23.54 1.91
N ALA A 10 -3.04 -24.51 1.07
CA ALA A 10 -2.11 -24.32 -0.04
C ALA A 10 -2.58 -23.20 -0.99
N ALA A 11 -3.87 -23.13 -1.30
CA ALA A 11 -4.46 -22.08 -2.12
C ALA A 11 -4.32 -20.66 -1.49
N VAL A 12 -4.46 -20.54 -0.18
CA VAL A 12 -4.27 -19.27 0.55
C VAL A 12 -2.81 -18.81 0.48
N TRP A 13 -1.87 -19.69 0.81
CA TRP A 13 -0.44 -19.36 0.78
C TRP A 13 0.08 -19.15 -0.65
N GLY A 14 -0.51 -19.82 -1.62
CA GLY A 14 -0.20 -19.67 -3.05
C GLY A 14 -0.44 -18.28 -3.60
N ILE A 15 -1.23 -17.42 -2.89
CA ILE A 15 -1.40 -16.01 -3.24
C ILE A 15 -0.71 -15.06 -2.26
N LEU A 16 -0.73 -15.38 -0.97
CA LEU A 16 -0.17 -14.48 0.05
C LEU A 16 1.35 -14.37 -0.09
N LEU A 17 2.05 -15.49 -0.30
CA LEU A 17 3.52 -15.47 -0.44
C LEU A 17 3.99 -14.66 -1.67
N PRO A 18 3.46 -14.87 -2.90
CA PRO A 18 3.84 -14.06 -4.03
C PRO A 18 3.48 -12.57 -3.85
N ALA A 19 2.31 -12.26 -3.29
CA ALA A 19 1.91 -10.88 -3.04
C ALA A 19 2.85 -10.19 -2.03
N ALA A 20 3.19 -10.86 -0.92
CA ALA A 20 4.14 -10.34 0.06
C ALA A 20 5.56 -10.21 -0.52
N ALA A 21 6.00 -11.16 -1.36
CA ALA A 21 7.29 -11.09 -2.03
C ALA A 21 7.37 -9.93 -3.04
N ILE A 22 6.31 -9.68 -3.81
CA ILE A 22 6.23 -8.52 -4.71
C ILE A 22 6.28 -7.23 -3.88
N MET A 23 5.52 -7.15 -2.79
CA MET A 23 5.54 -6.01 -1.87
C MET A 23 6.93 -5.78 -1.29
N MET A 24 7.63 -6.85 -0.88
CA MET A 24 9.01 -6.80 -0.38
C MET A 24 9.95 -6.19 -1.41
N LEU A 25 9.88 -6.64 -2.67
CA LEU A 25 10.75 -6.15 -3.75
C LEU A 25 10.47 -4.68 -4.08
N THR A 26 9.21 -4.32 -4.28
CA THR A 26 8.81 -2.96 -4.68
C THR A 26 9.02 -1.93 -3.59
N MET A 27 8.64 -2.25 -2.35
CA MET A 27 8.86 -1.37 -1.20
C MET A 27 10.33 -1.33 -0.79
N GLY A 28 11.02 -2.47 -0.81
CA GLY A 28 12.45 -2.54 -0.53
C GLY A 28 13.25 -1.64 -1.48
N ALA A 29 13.08 -1.79 -2.77
CA ALA A 29 13.78 -0.98 -3.77
C ALA A 29 13.45 0.53 -3.64
N ARG A 30 12.20 0.87 -3.32
CA ARG A 30 11.78 2.27 -3.14
C ARG A 30 12.32 2.91 -1.86
N GLN A 31 12.27 2.20 -0.74
CA GLN A 31 12.62 2.74 0.58
C GLN A 31 14.12 2.99 0.76
N VAL A 32 14.96 2.41 -0.09
CA VAL A 32 16.42 2.63 -0.07
C VAL A 32 16.87 3.79 -0.97
N SER A 33 15.96 4.45 -1.69
CA SER A 33 16.31 5.55 -2.58
C SER A 33 17.04 6.71 -1.89
N GLY A 34 16.78 6.93 -0.62
CA GLY A 34 17.51 7.91 0.21
C GLY A 34 19.01 7.65 0.35
N LEU A 35 19.45 6.38 0.29
CA LEU A 35 20.87 6.00 0.35
C LEU A 35 21.68 6.47 -0.86
N PHE A 36 20.99 6.77 -1.97
CA PHE A 36 21.61 7.21 -3.21
C PHE A 36 21.76 8.73 -3.32
N VAL A 37 21.15 9.51 -2.43
CA VAL A 37 21.18 10.98 -2.50
C VAL A 37 22.60 11.52 -2.50
N SER A 38 23.42 11.13 -1.54
CA SER A 38 24.82 11.57 -1.44
C SER A 38 25.68 11.08 -2.61
N PRO A 39 25.67 9.79 -2.97
CA PRO A 39 26.39 9.28 -4.14
C PRO A 39 26.01 9.96 -5.44
N ILE A 40 24.71 10.18 -5.71
CA ILE A 40 24.24 10.90 -6.89
C ILE A 40 24.73 12.34 -6.88
N ASN A 41 24.63 13.03 -5.73
CA ASN A 41 25.08 14.41 -5.60
C ASN A 41 26.58 14.53 -5.91
N THR A 42 27.39 13.67 -5.33
CA THR A 42 28.84 13.65 -5.57
C THR A 42 29.19 13.39 -7.05
N ALA A 43 28.42 12.50 -7.71
CA ALA A 43 28.68 12.12 -9.10
C ALA A 43 28.16 13.13 -10.13
N THR A 44 27.08 13.86 -9.81
CA THR A 44 26.39 14.75 -10.76
C THR A 44 26.60 16.23 -10.47
N GLY A 45 26.86 16.61 -9.22
CA GLY A 45 26.94 18.01 -8.79
C GLY A 45 25.62 18.78 -8.80
N LEU A 46 24.46 18.08 -8.98
CA LEU A 46 23.13 18.73 -9.11
C LEU A 46 22.62 19.39 -7.82
N GLY A 47 23.22 19.05 -6.68
CA GLY A 47 22.76 19.53 -5.38
C GLY A 47 21.72 18.65 -4.72
N ILE A 48 21.81 18.57 -3.39
CA ILE A 48 20.90 17.73 -2.57
C ILE A 48 19.46 18.18 -2.73
N VAL A 49 19.21 19.49 -2.90
CA VAL A 49 17.86 20.05 -3.02
C VAL A 49 17.15 19.51 -4.26
N SER A 50 17.81 19.50 -5.42
CA SER A 50 17.26 18.97 -6.67
C SER A 50 16.97 17.48 -6.59
N ILE A 51 17.88 16.70 -5.99
CA ILE A 51 17.72 15.26 -5.84
C ILE A 51 16.53 14.97 -4.87
N SER A 52 16.47 15.70 -3.75
CA SER A 52 15.38 15.58 -2.78
C SER A 52 14.04 15.97 -3.39
N PHE A 53 14.01 16.98 -4.27
CA PHE A 53 12.80 17.37 -4.99
C PHE A 53 12.32 16.28 -5.96
N ALA A 54 13.23 15.62 -6.67
CA ALA A 54 12.89 14.47 -7.49
C ALA A 54 12.26 13.32 -6.67
N LEU A 55 12.80 13.06 -5.48
CA LEU A 55 12.24 12.07 -4.55
C LEU A 55 10.88 12.51 -3.98
N ALA A 56 10.68 13.80 -3.70
CA ALA A 56 9.40 14.34 -3.23
C ALA A 56 8.31 14.22 -4.31
N ILE A 57 8.65 14.51 -5.58
CA ILE A 57 7.76 14.22 -6.72
C ILE A 57 7.43 12.73 -6.75
N GLY A 58 8.42 11.86 -6.49
CA GLY A 58 8.21 10.42 -6.41
C GLY A 58 7.19 10.01 -5.34
N GLN A 59 7.14 10.66 -4.20
CA GLN A 59 6.09 10.42 -3.19
C GLN A 59 4.70 10.72 -3.73
N PHE A 60 4.53 11.88 -4.37
CA PHE A 60 3.24 12.27 -4.94
C PHE A 60 2.82 11.33 -6.09
N VAL A 61 3.73 11.05 -7.04
CA VAL A 61 3.47 10.16 -8.19
C VAL A 61 3.12 8.75 -7.71
N TRP A 62 3.83 8.23 -6.72
CA TRP A 62 3.50 6.93 -6.12
C TRP A 62 2.07 6.88 -5.57
N GLY A 63 1.61 7.95 -4.92
CA GLY A 63 0.22 8.08 -4.46
C GLY A 63 -0.78 8.23 -5.60
N ALA A 64 -0.48 9.13 -6.55
CA ALA A 64 -1.39 9.47 -7.66
C ALA A 64 -1.58 8.29 -8.64
N THR A 65 -0.59 7.43 -8.80
CA THR A 65 -0.68 6.26 -9.68
C THR A 65 -1.49 5.11 -9.07
N GLN A 66 -1.66 5.06 -7.76
CA GLN A 66 -2.36 3.94 -7.10
C GLN A 66 -3.82 3.79 -7.51
N PRO A 67 -4.67 4.83 -7.55
CA PRO A 67 -6.04 4.68 -8.05
C PRO A 67 -6.08 4.33 -9.54
N ILE A 68 -5.12 4.80 -10.34
CA ILE A 68 -5.05 4.51 -11.78
C ILE A 68 -4.71 3.03 -11.99
N PHE A 69 -3.65 2.55 -11.35
CA PHE A 69 -3.27 1.14 -11.41
C PHE A 69 -4.25 0.24 -10.69
N GLY A 70 -4.90 0.73 -9.64
CA GLY A 70 -6.01 0.04 -8.99
C GLY A 70 -7.17 -0.19 -9.95
N ALA A 71 -7.60 0.85 -10.69
CA ALA A 71 -8.64 0.75 -11.70
C ALA A 71 -8.25 -0.21 -12.85
N ALA A 72 -6.99 -0.14 -13.28
CA ALA A 72 -6.46 -1.05 -14.29
C ALA A 72 -6.44 -2.51 -13.79
N ALA A 73 -6.04 -2.73 -12.53
CA ALA A 73 -6.03 -4.07 -11.93
C ALA A 73 -7.44 -4.62 -11.69
N ASP A 74 -8.39 -3.79 -11.30
CA ASP A 74 -9.80 -4.17 -11.13
C ASP A 74 -10.45 -4.54 -12.48
N ARG A 75 -10.01 -3.90 -13.58
CA ARG A 75 -10.55 -4.15 -14.93
C ARG A 75 -9.83 -5.30 -15.66
N TYR A 76 -8.50 -5.28 -15.67
CA TYR A 76 -7.68 -6.19 -16.48
C TYR A 76 -7.05 -7.33 -15.66
N GLY A 77 -7.18 -7.26 -14.34
CA GLY A 77 -6.55 -8.15 -13.37
C GLY A 77 -5.17 -7.64 -12.91
N PRO A 78 -4.64 -8.17 -11.79
CA PRO A 78 -3.41 -7.65 -11.19
C PRO A 78 -2.15 -7.95 -12.01
N VAL A 79 -2.12 -9.04 -12.79
CA VAL A 79 -0.89 -9.52 -13.48
C VAL A 79 -0.31 -8.47 -14.44
N PRO A 80 -1.05 -7.93 -15.43
CA PRO A 80 -0.49 -6.99 -16.38
C PRO A 80 -0.02 -5.70 -15.69
N VAL A 81 -0.72 -5.27 -14.64
CA VAL A 81 -0.36 -4.06 -13.90
C VAL A 81 0.93 -4.23 -13.12
N VAL A 82 1.08 -5.35 -12.40
CA VAL A 82 2.31 -5.66 -11.63
C VAL A 82 3.49 -5.89 -12.57
N VAL A 83 3.30 -6.55 -13.72
CA VAL A 83 4.35 -6.72 -14.73
C VAL A 83 4.79 -5.38 -15.29
N ALA A 84 3.85 -4.53 -15.71
CA ALA A 84 4.18 -3.19 -16.20
C ALA A 84 4.89 -2.35 -15.13
N GLY A 85 4.43 -2.44 -13.88
CA GLY A 85 5.06 -1.78 -12.75
C GLY A 85 6.48 -2.26 -12.46
N GLY A 86 6.70 -3.57 -12.48
CA GLY A 86 8.04 -4.16 -12.32
C GLY A 86 9.01 -3.72 -13.39
N LEU A 87 8.55 -3.62 -14.64
CA LEU A 87 9.35 -3.10 -15.77
C LEU A 87 9.64 -1.61 -15.59
N LEU A 88 8.64 -0.78 -15.23
CA LEU A 88 8.85 0.64 -14.98
C LEU A 88 9.86 0.88 -13.84
N LEU A 89 9.72 0.12 -12.74
CA LEU A 89 10.64 0.19 -11.61
C LEU A 89 12.07 -0.19 -12.02
N ALA A 90 12.23 -1.30 -12.74
CA ALA A 90 13.53 -1.78 -13.21
C ALA A 90 14.17 -0.80 -14.19
N ILE A 91 13.44 -0.34 -15.21
CA ILE A 91 13.93 0.63 -16.19
C ILE A 91 14.29 1.95 -15.51
N GLY A 92 13.38 2.50 -14.68
CA GLY A 92 13.62 3.76 -13.96
C GLY A 92 14.88 3.70 -13.08
N THR A 93 15.06 2.59 -12.36
CA THR A 93 16.26 2.38 -11.52
C THR A 93 17.52 2.22 -12.38
N ALA A 94 17.46 1.45 -13.48
CA ALA A 94 18.61 1.19 -14.34
C ALA A 94 19.07 2.42 -15.12
N ILE A 95 18.18 3.34 -15.52
CA ILE A 95 18.56 4.56 -16.25
C ILE A 95 19.02 5.69 -15.33
N THR A 96 18.69 5.66 -14.06
CA THR A 96 19.03 6.73 -13.10
C THR A 96 20.53 7.09 -13.08
N PRO A 97 21.49 6.14 -13.14
CA PRO A 97 22.91 6.47 -13.17
C PRO A 97 23.35 7.32 -14.37
N PHE A 98 22.57 7.35 -15.43
CA PHE A 98 22.86 8.14 -16.65
C PHE A 98 22.21 9.54 -16.61
N MET A 99 21.37 9.82 -15.63
CA MET A 99 20.69 11.10 -15.50
C MET A 99 21.63 12.15 -14.91
N ARG A 100 21.92 13.19 -15.69
CA ARG A 100 22.85 14.28 -15.35
C ARG A 100 22.14 15.63 -15.21
N THR A 101 20.80 15.65 -15.22
CA THR A 101 19.98 16.84 -15.12
C THR A 101 18.88 16.64 -14.10
N ASP A 102 18.37 17.74 -13.53
CA ASP A 102 17.24 17.70 -12.59
C ASP A 102 16.01 17.02 -13.19
N TRP A 103 15.67 17.36 -14.44
CA TRP A 103 14.55 16.75 -15.17
C TRP A 103 14.77 15.27 -15.44
N GLY A 104 16.02 14.84 -15.69
CA GLY A 104 16.37 13.43 -15.84
C GLY A 104 16.13 12.65 -14.56
N LEU A 105 16.52 13.19 -13.40
CA LEU A 105 16.26 12.57 -12.10
C LEU A 105 14.77 12.57 -11.74
N ILE A 106 14.05 13.67 -12.02
CA ILE A 106 12.60 13.72 -11.85
C ILE A 106 11.93 12.63 -12.68
N PHE A 107 12.34 12.47 -13.95
CA PHE A 107 11.78 11.46 -14.82
C PHE A 107 12.09 10.04 -14.35
N SER A 108 13.35 9.73 -14.01
CA SER A 108 13.76 8.38 -13.60
C SER A 108 13.26 8.02 -12.20
N LEU A 109 13.63 8.78 -11.16
CA LEU A 109 13.30 8.52 -9.77
C LEU A 109 11.88 8.98 -9.41
N GLY A 110 11.53 10.21 -9.86
CA GLY A 110 10.26 10.83 -9.52
C GLY A 110 9.07 10.21 -10.25
N ILE A 111 9.22 9.78 -11.50
CA ILE A 111 8.11 9.27 -12.30
C ILE A 111 8.20 7.76 -12.48
N LEU A 112 9.26 7.25 -13.14
CA LEU A 112 9.31 5.83 -13.52
C LEU A 112 9.41 4.91 -12.30
N VAL A 113 10.37 5.16 -11.41
CA VAL A 113 10.55 4.35 -10.18
C VAL A 113 9.32 4.44 -9.30
N ALA A 114 8.79 5.63 -9.10
CA ALA A 114 7.63 5.83 -8.23
C ALA A 114 6.35 5.20 -8.80
N ALA A 115 6.06 5.40 -10.09
CA ALA A 115 4.92 4.78 -10.76
C ALA A 115 5.06 3.25 -10.77
N GLY A 116 6.26 2.74 -11.06
CA GLY A 116 6.56 1.31 -11.05
C GLY A 116 6.31 0.67 -9.68
N ALA A 117 6.81 1.29 -8.62
CA ALA A 117 6.54 0.86 -7.25
C ALA A 117 5.05 0.96 -6.90
N GLY A 118 4.33 1.98 -7.43
CA GLY A 118 2.90 2.15 -7.25
C GLY A 118 2.06 1.00 -7.79
N ALA A 119 2.45 0.44 -8.95
CA ALA A 119 1.77 -0.70 -9.56
C ALA A 119 1.98 -2.03 -8.79
N GLY A 120 3.05 -2.15 -8.02
CA GLY A 120 3.31 -3.30 -7.14
C GLY A 120 3.06 -2.99 -5.66
N SER A 121 2.11 -2.12 -5.34
CA SER A 121 1.89 -1.60 -4.00
C SER A 121 0.65 -2.18 -3.30
N PHE A 122 0.35 -1.64 -2.13
CA PHE A 122 -0.72 -2.07 -1.24
C PHE A 122 -2.08 -2.22 -1.92
N SER A 123 -2.50 -1.23 -2.72
CA SER A 123 -3.84 -1.22 -3.32
C SER A 123 -4.08 -2.41 -4.24
N ILE A 124 -3.09 -2.75 -5.07
CA ILE A 124 -3.20 -3.83 -6.05
C ILE A 124 -3.04 -5.20 -5.37
N LEU A 125 -2.00 -5.36 -4.56
CA LEU A 125 -1.66 -6.65 -3.97
C LEU A 125 -2.66 -7.08 -2.88
N ILE A 126 -3.11 -6.15 -2.03
CA ILE A 126 -4.14 -6.44 -1.03
C ILE A 126 -5.48 -6.74 -1.71
N SER A 127 -5.85 -5.99 -2.77
CA SER A 127 -7.05 -6.28 -3.54
C SER A 127 -7.00 -7.65 -4.19
N ALA A 128 -5.87 -8.00 -4.83
CA ALA A 128 -5.68 -9.31 -5.45
C ALA A 128 -5.76 -10.47 -4.44
N ALA A 129 -5.20 -10.30 -3.25
CA ALA A 129 -5.32 -11.25 -2.16
C ALA A 129 -6.76 -11.33 -1.63
N ALA A 130 -7.41 -10.20 -1.37
CA ALA A 130 -8.76 -10.14 -0.81
C ALA A 130 -9.82 -10.77 -1.71
N GLN A 131 -9.65 -10.70 -3.04
CA GLN A 131 -10.55 -11.33 -4.02
C GLN A 131 -10.52 -12.86 -3.97
N ARG A 132 -9.46 -13.47 -3.43
CA ARG A 132 -9.27 -14.93 -3.37
C ARG A 132 -9.43 -15.50 -1.95
N LEU A 133 -9.36 -14.64 -0.95
CA LEU A 133 -9.47 -15.07 0.44
C LEU A 133 -10.92 -15.06 0.90
N PRO A 134 -11.31 -16.04 1.73
CA PRO A 134 -12.59 -15.99 2.42
C PRO A 134 -12.67 -14.74 3.30
N PRO A 135 -13.88 -14.19 3.55
CA PRO A 135 -14.05 -12.91 4.25
C PRO A 135 -13.30 -12.83 5.58
N GLU A 136 -13.29 -13.93 6.35
CA GLU A 136 -12.67 -14.02 7.68
C GLU A 136 -11.16 -13.88 7.65
N ARG A 137 -10.51 -14.20 6.50
CA ARG A 137 -9.05 -14.18 6.32
C ARG A 137 -8.54 -12.96 5.57
N ARG A 138 -9.41 -12.10 5.05
CA ARG A 138 -9.00 -10.93 4.24
C ARG A 138 -8.16 -9.94 5.04
N SER A 139 -8.54 -9.67 6.27
CA SER A 139 -7.79 -8.75 7.15
C SER A 139 -6.40 -9.31 7.47
N PHE A 140 -6.31 -10.61 7.82
CA PHE A 140 -5.03 -11.29 8.02
C PHE A 140 -4.17 -11.25 6.75
N GLY A 141 -4.78 -11.53 5.59
CA GLY A 141 -4.09 -11.49 4.30
C GLY A 141 -3.52 -10.11 3.98
N ALA A 142 -4.28 -9.04 4.26
CA ALA A 142 -3.81 -7.67 4.12
C ALA A 142 -2.63 -7.36 5.04
N GLY A 143 -2.69 -7.82 6.31
CA GLY A 143 -1.59 -7.69 7.27
C GLY A 143 -0.33 -8.43 6.83
N PHE A 144 -0.47 -9.64 6.30
CA PHE A 144 0.64 -10.44 5.81
C PHE A 144 1.34 -9.80 4.60
N VAL A 145 0.57 -9.31 3.63
CA VAL A 145 1.10 -8.58 2.46
C VAL A 145 1.82 -7.30 2.91
N ASN A 146 1.22 -6.54 3.85
CA ASN A 146 1.83 -5.33 4.38
C ASN A 146 3.15 -5.61 5.13
N ALA A 147 3.21 -6.68 5.91
CA ALA A 147 4.43 -7.12 6.58
C ALA A 147 5.56 -7.46 5.59
N GLY A 148 5.22 -7.97 4.39
CA GLY A 148 6.17 -8.18 3.30
C GLY A 148 6.87 -6.89 2.90
N GLY A 149 6.15 -5.76 2.79
CA GLY A 149 6.74 -4.45 2.50
C GLY A 149 7.73 -3.99 3.59
N SER A 150 7.36 -4.16 4.85
CA SER A 150 8.23 -3.82 5.99
C SER A 150 9.47 -4.69 6.07
N PHE A 151 9.33 -5.99 5.75
CA PHE A 151 10.45 -6.90 5.64
C PHE A 151 11.38 -6.51 4.50
N GLY A 152 10.82 -6.04 3.36
CA GLY A 152 11.60 -5.46 2.28
C GLY A 152 12.44 -4.28 2.74
N GLN A 153 11.87 -3.32 3.44
CA GLN A 153 12.59 -2.18 3.99
C GLN A 153 13.73 -2.62 4.92
N PHE A 154 13.46 -3.58 5.81
CA PHE A 154 14.45 -4.10 6.75
C PHE A 154 15.64 -4.79 6.06
N VAL A 155 15.39 -5.59 5.01
CA VAL A 155 16.42 -6.36 4.30
C VAL A 155 17.17 -5.49 3.28
N PHE A 156 16.47 -4.69 2.50
CA PHE A 156 17.07 -3.95 1.40
C PHE A 156 18.01 -2.83 1.87
N ALA A 157 17.74 -2.20 3.04
CA ALA A 157 18.58 -1.09 3.50
C ALA A 157 20.04 -1.53 3.75
N PRO A 158 20.34 -2.53 4.61
CA PRO A 158 21.74 -2.96 4.84
C PRO A 158 22.35 -3.61 3.61
N VAL A 159 21.56 -4.34 2.79
CA VAL A 159 22.06 -4.95 1.55
C VAL A 159 22.48 -3.88 0.55
N THR A 160 21.65 -2.84 0.35
CA THR A 160 21.98 -1.74 -0.57
C THR A 160 23.16 -0.92 -0.10
N GLU A 161 23.22 -0.61 1.20
CA GLU A 161 24.36 0.10 1.77
C GLU A 161 25.67 -0.68 1.52
N ARG A 162 25.66 -1.98 1.77
CA ARG A 162 26.82 -2.84 1.52
C ARG A 162 27.18 -2.92 0.03
N LEU A 163 26.19 -2.99 -0.85
CA LEU A 163 26.41 -2.97 -2.30
C LEU A 163 27.03 -1.65 -2.76
N ILE A 164 26.56 -0.51 -2.24
CA ILE A 164 27.15 0.81 -2.55
C ILE A 164 28.60 0.87 -2.10
N ALA A 165 28.91 0.37 -0.89
CA ALA A 165 30.24 0.38 -0.33
C ALA A 165 31.23 -0.53 -1.10
N LEU A 166 30.79 -1.70 -1.55
CA LEU A 166 31.64 -2.71 -2.21
C LEU A 166 31.76 -2.52 -3.72
N ALA A 167 30.66 -2.18 -4.39
CA ALA A 167 30.57 -2.18 -5.85
C ALA A 167 30.25 -0.79 -6.44
N GLY A 168 30.05 0.22 -5.60
CA GLY A 168 29.64 1.55 -6.00
C GLY A 168 28.13 1.66 -6.26
N TRP A 169 27.63 2.89 -6.21
CA TRP A 169 26.19 3.19 -6.29
C TRP A 169 25.55 2.82 -7.64
N VAL A 170 26.30 2.91 -8.76
CA VAL A 170 25.82 2.56 -10.11
C VAL A 170 25.49 1.07 -10.18
N ASN A 171 26.43 0.21 -9.75
CA ASN A 171 26.24 -1.23 -9.74
C ASN A 171 25.13 -1.64 -8.74
N ALA A 172 25.06 -0.96 -7.60
CA ALA A 172 23.96 -1.17 -6.65
C ALA A 172 22.59 -0.88 -7.30
N MET A 173 22.45 0.18 -8.10
CA MET A 173 21.22 0.46 -8.85
C MET A 173 20.92 -0.62 -9.89
N PHE A 174 21.90 -1.14 -10.61
CA PHE A 174 21.68 -2.25 -11.56
C PHE A 174 21.24 -3.53 -10.85
N VAL A 175 21.80 -3.85 -9.69
CA VAL A 175 21.36 -4.99 -8.87
C VAL A 175 19.90 -4.79 -8.42
N LEU A 176 19.53 -3.60 -7.92
CA LEU A 176 18.15 -3.29 -7.54
C LEU A 176 17.19 -3.38 -8.74
N ALA A 177 17.61 -2.90 -9.90
CA ALA A 177 16.83 -3.03 -11.14
C ALA A 177 16.60 -4.51 -11.50
N ALA A 178 17.65 -5.32 -11.45
CA ALA A 178 17.54 -6.77 -11.70
C ALA A 178 16.64 -7.47 -10.68
N LEU A 179 16.77 -7.15 -9.38
CA LEU A 179 15.89 -7.69 -8.34
C LEU A 179 14.44 -7.30 -8.57
N SER A 180 14.17 -6.08 -9.07
CA SER A 180 12.83 -5.62 -9.39
C SER A 180 12.15 -6.46 -10.48
N LEU A 181 12.92 -7.05 -11.42
CA LEU A 181 12.40 -7.95 -12.45
C LEU A 181 11.86 -9.27 -11.88
N LEU A 182 12.25 -9.67 -10.65
CA LEU A 182 11.67 -10.84 -9.98
C LEU A 182 10.19 -10.68 -9.70
N THR A 183 9.67 -9.45 -9.73
CA THR A 183 8.22 -9.20 -9.65
C THR A 183 7.45 -9.82 -10.82
N LEU A 184 8.07 -9.99 -11.99
CA LEU A 184 7.43 -10.52 -13.21
C LEU A 184 6.99 -12.00 -13.04
N PRO A 185 7.88 -12.95 -12.70
CA PRO A 185 7.47 -14.35 -12.47
C PRO A 185 6.55 -14.48 -11.25
N LEU A 186 6.72 -13.66 -10.21
CA LEU A 186 5.83 -13.65 -9.06
C LEU A 186 4.42 -13.16 -9.42
N ALA A 187 4.30 -12.18 -10.32
CA ALA A 187 3.01 -11.67 -10.79
C ALA A 187 2.17 -12.76 -11.46
N LEU A 188 2.78 -13.71 -12.15
CA LEU A 188 2.05 -14.83 -12.81
C LEU A 188 1.28 -15.68 -11.78
N LYS A 189 1.77 -15.78 -10.53
CA LYS A 189 1.07 -16.47 -9.44
C LYS A 189 -0.17 -15.72 -8.97
N LEU A 190 -0.30 -14.41 -9.33
CA LEU A 190 -1.48 -13.60 -9.04
C LEU A 190 -2.60 -13.73 -10.09
N ARG A 191 -2.51 -14.66 -11.06
CA ARG A 191 -3.56 -14.91 -12.06
C ARG A 191 -4.88 -15.28 -11.38
N THR A 192 -5.96 -14.56 -11.67
CA THR A 192 -7.30 -14.86 -11.17
C THR A 192 -7.92 -16.01 -11.98
N ARG A 193 -8.34 -17.07 -11.32
CA ARG A 193 -8.97 -18.25 -11.93
C ARG A 193 -10.24 -17.91 -12.73
N ARG A 194 -10.96 -16.87 -12.32
CA ARG A 194 -12.23 -16.45 -12.93
C ARG A 194 -12.13 -16.07 -14.42
N LYS A 195 -10.99 -15.53 -14.87
CA LYS A 195 -10.77 -15.24 -16.31
C LYS A 195 -10.38 -16.49 -17.12
N VAL A 196 -9.78 -17.48 -16.47
CA VAL A 196 -9.44 -18.75 -17.13
C VAL A 196 -10.71 -19.56 -17.36
N GLU A 197 -11.63 -19.60 -16.39
CA GLU A 197 -12.92 -20.28 -16.52
C GLU A 197 -13.86 -19.59 -17.53
N GLN A 198 -13.89 -18.25 -17.56
CA GLN A 198 -14.64 -17.52 -18.58
C GLN A 198 -14.02 -17.62 -19.96
N ALA A 199 -12.70 -17.60 -20.11
CA ALA A 199 -12.02 -17.80 -21.36
C ALA A 199 -12.17 -19.26 -21.86
N ALA A 200 -12.14 -20.24 -20.95
CA ALA A 200 -12.40 -21.63 -21.26
C ALA A 200 -13.88 -21.89 -21.62
N ALA A 201 -14.82 -21.22 -20.95
CA ALA A 201 -16.24 -21.28 -21.26
C ALA A 201 -16.57 -20.65 -22.63
N VAL A 202 -15.91 -19.54 -22.97
CA VAL A 202 -16.05 -18.88 -24.30
C VAL A 202 -15.36 -19.73 -25.39
N ALA A 203 -14.22 -20.34 -25.10
CA ALA A 203 -13.54 -21.24 -26.03
C ALA A 203 -14.29 -22.57 -26.22
N GLY A 204 -14.93 -23.07 -25.15
CA GLY A 204 -15.78 -24.28 -25.20
C GLY A 204 -17.13 -24.06 -25.91
N ALA A 205 -17.68 -22.85 -25.84
CA ALA A 205 -18.93 -22.50 -26.54
C ALA A 205 -18.74 -22.28 -28.05
N GLY A 206 -17.52 -22.02 -28.50
CA GLY A 206 -17.18 -21.89 -29.93
C GLY A 206 -16.95 -23.20 -30.67
N GLY A 207 -16.89 -24.36 -29.96
CA GLY A 207 -16.53 -25.66 -30.52
C GLY A 207 -17.68 -26.63 -30.82
N SER A 208 -18.93 -26.30 -30.50
CA SER A 208 -20.06 -27.21 -30.65
C SER A 208 -21.20 -26.74 -31.57
N ALA A 209 -20.87 -25.96 -32.59
CA ALA A 209 -21.83 -25.64 -33.66
C ALA A 209 -21.53 -26.54 -34.88
N GLY A 210 -21.99 -27.77 -34.86
CA GLY A 210 -21.94 -28.61 -36.04
C GLY A 210 -22.26 -30.08 -35.80
N LYS A 211 -23.45 -30.50 -36.18
CA LYS A 211 -24.03 -31.86 -36.36
C LYS A 211 -24.80 -32.43 -35.16
N ASP A 212 -26.10 -32.45 -35.23
CA ASP A 212 -27.01 -33.45 -35.73
C ASP A 212 -28.45 -33.05 -35.35
N ALA A 213 -29.26 -32.90 -36.39
CA ALA A 213 -30.71 -32.83 -36.31
C ALA A 213 -31.26 -34.27 -36.30
N ALA A 214 -32.15 -34.60 -35.38
CA ALA A 214 -33.41 -35.28 -35.68
C ALA A 214 -34.06 -35.92 -34.44
N SER A 215 -35.37 -35.80 -34.42
CA SER A 215 -36.42 -36.59 -33.73
C SER A 215 -36.87 -36.24 -32.33
N SER A 216 -37.91 -35.41 -32.32
CA SER A 216 -39.32 -35.65 -31.85
C SER A 216 -39.69 -35.69 -30.35
N PRO A 217 -40.92 -35.34 -30.00
CA PRO A 217 -41.23 -34.56 -28.84
C PRO A 217 -41.86 -35.37 -27.69
N ALA A 218 -41.58 -35.03 -26.48
CA ALA A 218 -42.41 -35.42 -25.34
C ALA A 218 -42.52 -34.23 -24.36
N ALA A 219 -43.77 -33.89 -24.11
CA ALA A 219 -44.20 -32.85 -23.22
C ALA A 219 -43.67 -33.08 -21.78
N ALA A 220 -43.00 -32.05 -21.25
CA ALA A 220 -42.79 -31.93 -19.83
C ALA A 220 -43.00 -30.46 -19.42
N ALA A 221 -43.76 -30.27 -18.37
CA ALA A 221 -44.25 -29.04 -17.78
C ALA A 221 -43.19 -27.93 -17.56
N PRO A 222 -43.59 -26.65 -17.53
CA PRO A 222 -42.66 -25.57 -17.31
C PRO A 222 -42.17 -25.59 -15.87
N SER A 223 -40.95 -26.09 -15.68
CA SER A 223 -40.16 -25.82 -14.49
C SER A 223 -39.92 -24.32 -14.45
N SER A 224 -40.48 -23.68 -13.45
CA SER A 224 -40.27 -22.28 -13.10
C SER A 224 -38.81 -22.06 -12.70
N ALA A 225 -37.93 -22.03 -13.69
CA ALA A 225 -36.63 -21.41 -13.54
C ALA A 225 -36.88 -19.89 -13.50
N ALA A 226 -37.18 -19.39 -12.29
CA ALA A 226 -37.23 -17.98 -12.00
C ALA A 226 -35.99 -17.34 -12.62
N ALA A 227 -36.22 -16.52 -13.65
CA ALA A 227 -35.20 -15.67 -14.24
C ALA A 227 -34.55 -14.90 -13.10
N ALA A 228 -33.34 -15.29 -12.73
CA ALA A 228 -32.50 -14.51 -11.85
C ALA A 228 -32.27 -13.20 -12.60
N VAL A 229 -33.07 -12.19 -12.28
CA VAL A 229 -32.88 -10.81 -12.73
C VAL A 229 -31.47 -10.45 -12.30
N THR A 230 -30.53 -10.55 -13.22
CA THR A 230 -29.14 -10.13 -13.02
C THR A 230 -29.20 -8.65 -12.73
N ALA A 231 -29.07 -8.30 -11.45
CA ALA A 231 -28.98 -6.89 -11.03
C ALA A 231 -27.91 -6.19 -11.90
N PRO A 232 -28.23 -5.00 -12.45
CA PRO A 232 -27.33 -4.34 -13.40
C PRO A 232 -25.92 -4.24 -12.81
N GLU A 233 -24.96 -4.79 -13.55
CA GLU A 233 -23.57 -4.84 -13.07
C GLU A 233 -23.07 -3.44 -12.76
N MET A 234 -22.69 -3.21 -11.50
CA MET A 234 -22.15 -1.94 -11.04
C MET A 234 -20.88 -1.58 -11.82
N THR A 235 -20.89 -0.47 -12.53
CA THR A 235 -19.71 0.04 -13.23
C THR A 235 -18.73 0.69 -12.25
N LEU A 236 -17.42 0.67 -12.56
CA LEU A 236 -16.38 1.33 -11.76
C LEU A 236 -16.71 2.82 -11.50
N ARG A 237 -17.11 3.55 -12.55
CA ARG A 237 -17.46 4.98 -12.44
C ARG A 237 -18.62 5.23 -11.45
N ARG A 238 -19.62 4.37 -11.46
CA ARG A 238 -20.77 4.45 -10.53
C ARG A 238 -20.31 4.13 -9.10
N GLN A 239 -19.46 3.09 -8.92
CA GLN A 239 -18.93 2.70 -7.62
C GLN A 239 -18.10 3.82 -6.99
N VAL A 240 -17.17 4.44 -7.75
CA VAL A 240 -16.35 5.57 -7.30
C VAL A 240 -17.24 6.76 -6.94
N ARG A 241 -18.24 7.10 -7.77
CA ARG A 241 -19.18 8.21 -7.48
C ARG A 241 -19.96 7.98 -6.18
N ILE A 242 -20.32 6.75 -5.87
CA ILE A 242 -20.99 6.39 -4.61
C ILE A 242 -20.00 6.53 -3.45
N ALA A 243 -18.79 5.99 -3.60
CA ALA A 243 -17.79 5.99 -2.55
C ALA A 243 -17.38 7.40 -2.12
N VAL A 244 -17.13 8.31 -3.07
CA VAL A 244 -16.73 9.70 -2.75
C VAL A 244 -17.85 10.55 -2.13
N LYS A 245 -19.08 10.02 -2.07
CA LYS A 245 -20.22 10.63 -1.39
C LYS A 245 -20.56 9.92 -0.07
N ASP A 246 -20.01 8.75 0.17
CA ASP A 246 -20.27 7.97 1.37
C ASP A 246 -19.52 8.56 2.57
N ARG A 247 -20.26 8.89 3.62
CA ARG A 247 -19.70 9.49 4.84
C ARG A 247 -18.65 8.60 5.50
N SER A 248 -18.88 7.30 5.56
CA SER A 248 -17.94 6.36 6.19
C SER A 248 -16.62 6.30 5.42
N TYR A 249 -16.70 6.32 4.09
CA TYR A 249 -15.50 6.34 3.25
C TYR A 249 -14.73 7.67 3.36
N LEU A 250 -15.42 8.81 3.40
CA LEU A 250 -14.76 10.12 3.59
C LEU A 250 -14.08 10.23 4.96
N LEU A 251 -14.73 9.75 6.02
CA LEU A 251 -14.14 9.70 7.36
C LEU A 251 -12.90 8.80 7.41
N LEU A 252 -12.97 7.63 6.74
CA LEU A 252 -11.83 6.72 6.61
C LEU A 252 -10.65 7.38 5.88
N ASN A 253 -10.92 8.10 4.79
CA ASN A 253 -9.90 8.85 4.05
C ASN A 253 -9.29 9.98 4.89
N ALA A 254 -10.09 10.71 5.67
CA ALA A 254 -9.60 11.75 6.57
C ALA A 254 -8.67 11.17 7.66
N GLY A 255 -9.05 10.04 8.27
CA GLY A 255 -8.17 9.34 9.22
C GLY A 255 -6.87 8.86 8.56
N PHE A 256 -6.95 8.31 7.36
CA PHE A 256 -5.78 7.77 6.68
C PHE A 256 -4.85 8.86 6.10
N PHE A 257 -5.37 10.04 5.78
CA PHE A 257 -4.60 11.25 5.49
C PHE A 257 -3.64 11.57 6.66
N THR A 258 -4.13 11.54 7.89
CA THR A 258 -3.30 11.78 9.08
C THR A 258 -2.17 10.76 9.22
N CYS A 259 -2.42 9.50 8.85
CA CYS A 259 -1.37 8.47 8.83
C CYS A 259 -0.23 8.87 7.89
N GLY A 260 -0.57 9.38 6.70
CA GLY A 260 0.42 9.87 5.75
C GLY A 260 1.23 11.05 6.29
N PHE A 261 0.54 12.04 6.88
CA PHE A 261 1.17 13.18 7.52
C PHE A 261 2.20 12.76 8.56
N HIS A 262 1.79 11.91 9.50
CA HIS A 262 2.62 11.37 10.55
C HIS A 262 3.86 10.64 10.03
N ILE A 263 3.66 9.69 9.11
CA ILE A 263 4.75 8.86 8.58
C ILE A 263 5.78 9.73 7.86
N ALA A 264 5.33 10.65 7.01
CA ALA A 264 6.24 11.47 6.23
C ALA A 264 6.97 12.50 7.08
N PHE A 265 6.30 13.09 8.07
CA PHE A 265 6.96 13.96 9.05
C PHE A 265 8.09 13.22 9.77
N LEU A 266 7.82 12.05 10.31
CA LEU A 266 8.81 11.28 11.06
C LEU A 266 9.96 10.75 10.19
N VAL A 267 9.64 10.16 9.03
CA VAL A 267 10.70 9.64 8.14
C VAL A 267 11.64 10.76 7.69
N THR A 268 11.11 11.96 7.48
CA THR A 268 11.91 13.08 6.99
C THR A 268 12.67 13.78 8.09
N HIS A 269 12.04 13.98 9.26
CA HIS A 269 12.54 14.91 10.27
C HIS A 269 13.02 14.25 11.58
N LEU A 270 12.72 12.96 11.84
CA LEU A 270 13.21 12.28 13.03
C LEU A 270 14.76 12.28 13.14
N PRO A 271 15.53 12.07 12.03
CA PRO A 271 16.97 12.21 12.10
C PRO A 271 17.44 13.62 12.50
N GLY A 272 16.74 14.65 11.99
CA GLY A 272 17.00 16.04 12.37
C GLY A 272 16.71 16.34 13.84
N GLU A 273 15.57 15.82 14.35
CA GLU A 273 15.21 15.91 15.77
C GLU A 273 16.26 15.26 16.67
N ILE A 274 16.75 14.07 16.32
CA ILE A 274 17.80 13.36 17.04
C ILE A 274 19.10 14.15 17.04
N ALA A 275 19.46 14.74 15.90
CA ALA A 275 20.65 15.58 15.78
C ALA A 275 20.55 16.85 16.62
N LEU A 276 19.36 17.51 16.67
CA LEU A 276 19.10 18.66 17.54
C LEU A 276 19.25 18.35 19.03
N CYS A 277 19.01 17.09 19.42
CA CYS A 277 19.24 16.60 20.78
C CYS A 277 20.73 16.30 21.06
N GLY A 278 21.65 16.55 20.12
CA GLY A 278 23.08 16.26 20.26
C GLY A 278 23.45 14.79 20.22
N LEU A 279 22.54 13.93 19.73
CA LEU A 279 22.74 12.48 19.70
C LEU A 279 23.40 12.04 18.37
N PRO A 280 24.20 10.96 18.39
CA PRO A 280 24.89 10.46 17.21
C PRO A 280 23.91 9.90 16.17
N SER A 281 24.31 9.93 14.90
CA SER A 281 23.51 9.44 13.76
C SER A 281 23.13 7.95 13.87
N SER A 282 23.90 7.16 14.60
CA SER A 282 23.60 5.74 14.89
C SER A 282 22.24 5.59 15.60
N VAL A 283 21.85 6.56 16.46
CA VAL A 283 20.53 6.55 17.12
C VAL A 283 19.41 6.66 16.10
N SER A 284 19.57 7.50 15.06
CA SER A 284 18.61 7.60 13.94
C SER A 284 18.49 6.29 13.18
N GLY A 285 19.61 5.69 12.79
CA GLY A 285 19.64 4.44 12.04
C GLY A 285 18.96 3.29 12.80
N ILE A 286 19.29 3.14 14.08
CA ILE A 286 18.69 2.11 14.96
C ILE A 286 17.19 2.38 15.14
N SER A 287 16.79 3.63 15.38
CA SER A 287 15.37 3.97 15.54
C SER A 287 14.54 3.63 14.30
N ILE A 288 15.03 3.97 13.10
CA ILE A 288 14.36 3.65 11.84
C ILE A 288 14.26 2.13 11.63
N ALA A 289 15.32 1.38 11.95
CA ALA A 289 15.31 -0.08 11.89
C ALA A 289 14.31 -0.69 12.87
N LEU A 290 14.25 -0.18 14.12
CA LEU A 290 13.30 -0.63 15.14
C LEU A 290 11.84 -0.33 14.72
N ILE A 291 11.55 0.83 14.11
CA ILE A 291 10.23 1.11 13.53
C ILE A 291 9.86 0.04 12.50
N GLY A 292 10.75 -0.28 11.57
CA GLY A 292 10.52 -1.29 10.53
C GLY A 292 10.26 -2.68 11.10
N LEU A 293 11.09 -3.11 12.04
CA LEU A 293 10.98 -4.42 12.69
C LEU A 293 9.67 -4.55 13.48
N SER A 294 9.35 -3.55 14.32
CA SER A 294 8.13 -3.54 15.12
C SER A 294 6.88 -3.47 14.26
N ASN A 295 6.96 -2.79 13.09
CA ASN A 295 5.84 -2.72 12.15
C ASN A 295 5.47 -4.08 11.54
N ILE A 296 6.40 -5.02 11.43
CA ILE A 296 6.07 -6.40 11.00
C ILE A 296 5.10 -7.02 12.00
N ALA A 297 5.43 -6.98 13.29
CA ALA A 297 4.57 -7.50 14.35
C ALA A 297 3.22 -6.75 14.41
N GLY A 298 3.27 -5.41 14.34
CA GLY A 298 2.09 -4.56 14.32
C GLY A 298 1.12 -4.87 13.17
N SER A 299 1.65 -5.01 11.95
CA SER A 299 0.85 -5.30 10.75
C SER A 299 0.21 -6.68 10.77
N LEU A 300 0.95 -7.71 11.21
CA LEU A 300 0.41 -9.06 11.38
C LEU A 300 -0.64 -9.09 12.48
N GLY A 301 -0.36 -8.44 13.61
CA GLY A 301 -1.30 -8.30 14.72
C GLY A 301 -2.59 -7.59 14.31
N ALA A 302 -2.48 -6.45 13.61
CA ALA A 302 -3.62 -5.71 13.10
C ALA A 302 -4.47 -6.53 12.11
N GLY A 303 -3.81 -7.28 11.23
CA GLY A 303 -4.47 -8.19 10.31
C GLY A 303 -5.22 -9.32 11.02
N ALA A 304 -4.63 -9.92 12.04
CA ALA A 304 -5.24 -10.97 12.86
C ALA A 304 -6.41 -10.42 13.70
N LEU A 305 -6.21 -9.29 14.37
CA LEU A 305 -7.26 -8.64 15.17
C LEU A 305 -8.43 -8.15 14.30
N GLY A 306 -8.18 -7.67 13.08
CA GLY A 306 -9.20 -7.23 12.15
C GLY A 306 -10.13 -8.36 11.65
N SER A 307 -9.76 -9.63 11.84
CA SER A 307 -10.66 -10.77 11.61
C SER A 307 -11.60 -11.06 12.79
N ARG A 308 -11.30 -10.56 13.99
CA ARG A 308 -12.05 -10.81 15.23
C ARG A 308 -12.82 -9.60 15.72
N TYR A 309 -12.26 -8.41 15.55
CA TYR A 309 -12.80 -7.17 16.08
C TYR A 309 -13.26 -6.22 14.95
N ARG A 310 -14.11 -5.26 15.32
CA ARG A 310 -14.53 -4.20 14.37
C ARG A 310 -13.33 -3.33 14.01
N MET A 311 -13.08 -3.17 12.73
CA MET A 311 -11.88 -2.50 12.21
C MET A 311 -11.83 -1.02 12.58
N LYS A 312 -12.98 -0.34 12.71
CA LYS A 312 -13.06 1.05 13.17
C LYS A 312 -12.50 1.25 14.57
N TYR A 313 -12.73 0.29 15.48
CA TYR A 313 -12.18 0.36 16.84
C TYR A 313 -10.68 0.06 16.85
N LEU A 314 -10.21 -0.82 15.98
CA LEU A 314 -8.77 -1.03 15.81
C LEU A 314 -8.09 0.26 15.33
N LEU A 315 -8.65 0.94 14.32
CA LEU A 315 -8.14 2.22 13.85
C LEU A 315 -8.20 3.29 14.95
N PHE A 316 -9.31 3.39 15.70
CA PHE A 316 -9.42 4.29 16.83
C PHE A 316 -8.27 4.09 17.82
N TRP A 317 -8.05 2.86 18.28
CA TRP A 317 -7.00 2.57 19.25
C TRP A 317 -5.59 2.80 18.69
N MET A 318 -5.35 2.46 17.42
CA MET A 318 -4.05 2.70 16.77
C MET A 318 -3.71 4.19 16.68
N TYR A 319 -4.65 5.03 16.28
CA TYR A 319 -4.41 6.46 16.21
C TYR A 319 -4.34 7.12 17.58
N THR A 320 -5.20 6.72 18.51
CA THR A 320 -5.20 7.26 19.88
C THR A 320 -3.92 6.85 20.64
N SER A 321 -3.48 5.60 20.51
CA SER A 321 -2.21 5.16 21.12
C SER A 321 -1.01 5.91 20.54
N ARG A 322 -1.04 6.21 19.23
CA ARG A 322 0.00 7.03 18.58
C ARG A 322 0.05 8.44 19.16
N ALA A 323 -1.09 9.11 19.34
CA ALA A 323 -1.14 10.40 20.00
C ALA A 323 -0.54 10.33 21.41
N LEU A 324 -0.88 9.31 22.19
CA LEU A 324 -0.33 9.10 23.53
C LEU A 324 1.19 8.87 23.51
N ILE A 325 1.69 8.04 22.58
CA ILE A 325 3.13 7.77 22.41
C ILE A 325 3.88 9.08 22.10
N ILE A 326 3.33 9.94 21.23
CA ILE A 326 3.92 11.24 20.89
C ILE A 326 3.95 12.16 22.13
N LEU A 327 2.85 12.24 22.88
CA LEU A 327 2.79 13.08 24.08
C LEU A 327 3.79 12.61 25.15
N ILE A 328 3.92 11.29 25.36
CA ILE A 328 4.92 10.73 26.27
C ILE A 328 6.32 11.08 25.78
N TYR A 329 6.61 10.90 24.48
CA TYR A 329 7.90 11.30 23.89
C TYR A 329 8.23 12.77 24.13
N MET A 330 7.26 13.67 23.97
CA MET A 330 7.47 15.12 24.12
C MET A 330 7.93 15.51 25.52
N VAL A 331 7.43 14.83 26.56
CA VAL A 331 7.78 15.10 27.97
C VAL A 331 8.94 14.25 28.49
N SER A 332 9.41 13.25 27.72
CA SER A 332 10.51 12.36 28.12
C SER A 332 11.88 13.02 27.90
N PRO A 333 12.90 12.63 28.70
CA PRO A 333 14.28 13.01 28.46
C PRO A 333 14.73 12.62 27.05
N LYS A 334 15.55 13.47 26.40
CA LYS A 334 16.00 13.23 25.02
C LYS A 334 17.29 12.38 25.00
N GLU A 335 17.16 11.12 25.39
CA GLU A 335 18.23 10.14 25.45
C GLU A 335 18.07 9.05 24.39
N PRO A 336 19.12 8.32 23.99
CA PRO A 336 19.02 7.26 22.99
C PRO A 336 17.91 6.23 23.29
N ILE A 337 17.78 5.82 24.56
CA ILE A 337 16.78 4.83 24.99
C ILE A 337 15.35 5.33 24.77
N THR A 338 15.09 6.61 24.96
CA THR A 338 13.78 7.23 24.70
C THR A 338 13.41 7.11 23.22
N PHE A 339 14.35 7.40 22.32
CA PHE A 339 14.13 7.24 20.87
C PHE A 339 13.91 5.78 20.48
N TYR A 340 14.59 4.83 21.10
CA TYR A 340 14.41 3.40 20.81
C TYR A 340 13.05 2.90 21.30
N ILE A 341 12.64 3.25 22.52
CA ILE A 341 11.30 2.88 23.04
C ILE A 341 10.21 3.54 22.20
N PHE A 342 10.36 4.83 21.88
CA PHE A 342 9.46 5.55 20.98
C PHE A 342 9.35 4.86 19.61
N ALA A 343 10.48 4.48 19.01
CA ALA A 343 10.54 3.81 17.72
C ALA A 343 9.82 2.45 17.74
N VAL A 344 10.02 1.64 18.79
CA VAL A 344 9.34 0.34 18.95
C VAL A 344 7.83 0.53 19.12
N ALA A 345 7.42 1.40 20.04
CA ALA A 345 6.02 1.67 20.32
C ALA A 345 5.29 2.21 19.08
N LEU A 346 5.91 3.16 18.38
CA LEU A 346 5.38 3.76 17.17
C LEU A 346 5.33 2.75 16.02
N GLY A 347 6.38 1.95 15.87
CA GLY A 347 6.47 0.92 14.84
C GLY A 347 5.32 -0.08 14.91
N MET A 348 4.85 -0.45 16.10
CA MET A 348 3.70 -1.33 16.28
C MET A 348 2.42 -0.79 15.62
N THR A 349 2.29 0.52 15.47
CA THR A 349 1.13 1.16 14.84
C THR A 349 1.44 1.81 13.49
N TRP A 350 2.69 1.76 13.02
CA TRP A 350 3.22 2.50 11.87
C TRP A 350 2.34 2.35 10.61
N LEU A 351 2.51 1.27 9.87
CA LEU A 351 1.64 0.89 8.75
C LEU A 351 0.62 -0.19 9.13
N ALA A 352 0.48 -0.49 10.41
CA ALA A 352 -0.51 -1.44 10.92
C ALA A 352 -1.96 -0.97 10.70
N THR A 353 -2.16 0.32 10.42
CA THR A 353 -3.45 0.89 10.01
C THR A 353 -3.89 0.47 8.60
N VAL A 354 -2.96 0.02 7.74
CA VAL A 354 -3.23 -0.38 6.34
C VAL A 354 -4.21 -1.57 6.24
N PRO A 355 -4.01 -2.70 6.96
CA PRO A 355 -4.91 -3.84 6.87
C PRO A 355 -6.37 -3.53 7.27
N PRO A 356 -6.65 -2.88 8.40
CA PRO A 356 -8.03 -2.54 8.75
C PRO A 356 -8.63 -1.48 7.83
N THR A 357 -7.86 -0.53 7.30
CA THR A 357 -8.33 0.44 6.32
C THR A 357 -8.77 -0.24 5.03
N ALA A 358 -7.93 -1.11 4.44
CA ALA A 358 -8.29 -1.89 3.27
C ALA A 358 -9.49 -2.82 3.52
N GLY A 359 -9.54 -3.42 4.72
CA GLY A 359 -10.65 -4.25 5.17
C GLY A 359 -11.97 -3.49 5.24
N LEU A 360 -11.97 -2.26 5.76
CA LEU A 360 -13.16 -1.38 5.78
C LEU A 360 -13.63 -1.03 4.38
N VAL A 361 -12.74 -0.63 3.48
CA VAL A 361 -13.11 -0.39 2.07
C VAL A 361 -13.75 -1.62 1.45
N GLY A 362 -13.19 -2.81 1.71
CA GLY A 362 -13.74 -4.09 1.24
C GLY A 362 -15.10 -4.44 1.85
N LYS A 363 -15.35 -4.09 3.13
CA LYS A 363 -16.66 -4.26 3.79
C LYS A 363 -17.71 -3.31 3.22
N LEU A 364 -17.36 -2.05 3.03
CA LEU A 364 -18.28 -1.02 2.55
C LEU A 364 -18.72 -1.25 1.09
N PHE A 365 -17.78 -1.58 0.20
CA PHE A 365 -18.03 -1.58 -1.23
C PHE A 365 -17.82 -2.93 -1.92
N GLY A 366 -17.38 -3.93 -1.18
CA GLY A 366 -16.98 -5.23 -1.74
C GLY A 366 -15.59 -5.20 -2.35
N VAL A 367 -15.15 -6.36 -2.86
CA VAL A 367 -13.77 -6.56 -3.33
C VAL A 367 -13.57 -6.33 -4.83
N ARG A 368 -14.66 -6.13 -5.58
CA ARG A 368 -14.59 -6.03 -7.07
C ARG A 368 -13.73 -4.86 -7.53
N TYR A 369 -13.88 -3.70 -6.92
CA TYR A 369 -13.15 -2.46 -7.23
C TYR A 369 -12.29 -2.00 -6.04
N LEU A 370 -11.85 -2.93 -5.21
CA LEU A 370 -11.06 -2.63 -4.02
C LEU A 370 -9.74 -1.95 -4.37
N GLY A 371 -9.10 -2.36 -5.47
CA GLY A 371 -7.86 -1.76 -5.94
C GLY A 371 -7.98 -0.26 -6.20
N THR A 372 -9.05 0.15 -6.90
CA THR A 372 -9.32 1.57 -7.18
C THR A 372 -9.68 2.34 -5.91
N LEU A 373 -10.63 1.83 -5.12
CA LEU A 373 -11.14 2.56 -3.95
C LEU A 373 -10.08 2.67 -2.85
N PHE A 374 -9.32 1.60 -2.60
CA PHE A 374 -8.22 1.66 -1.66
C PHE A 374 -7.05 2.50 -2.21
N GLY A 375 -6.85 2.51 -3.54
CA GLY A 375 -5.92 3.41 -4.20
C GLY A 375 -6.25 4.90 -3.98
N LEU A 376 -7.52 5.28 -4.02
CA LEU A 376 -7.97 6.63 -3.67
C LEU A 376 -7.72 6.96 -2.20
N THR A 377 -7.89 5.99 -1.32
CA THR A 377 -7.56 6.15 0.11
C THR A 377 -6.06 6.34 0.32
N LEU A 378 -5.22 5.61 -0.43
CA LEU A 378 -3.77 5.80 -0.43
C LEU A 378 -3.34 7.14 -1.04
N LEU A 379 -4.06 7.66 -2.02
CA LEU A 379 -3.82 9.02 -2.52
C LEU A 379 -4.05 10.06 -1.42
N SER A 380 -5.14 9.94 -0.65
CA SER A 380 -5.38 10.80 0.52
C SER A 380 -4.22 10.74 1.52
N HIS A 381 -3.71 9.55 1.81
CA HIS A 381 -2.52 9.34 2.63
C HIS A 381 -1.29 10.07 2.08
N GLN A 382 -1.05 10.06 0.77
CA GLN A 382 0.11 10.72 0.18
C GLN A 382 -0.01 12.25 0.13
N VAL A 383 -1.23 12.77 0.04
CA VAL A 383 -1.47 14.22 0.23
C VAL A 383 -1.12 14.62 1.68
N GLY A 384 -1.52 13.81 2.66
CA GLY A 384 -1.08 13.99 4.05
C GLY A 384 0.44 13.93 4.19
N GLY A 385 1.06 12.94 3.55
CA GLY A 385 2.52 12.76 3.56
C GLY A 385 3.29 13.94 2.98
N PHE A 386 2.83 14.49 1.87
CA PHE A 386 3.40 15.70 1.28
C PHE A 386 3.38 16.86 2.30
N LEU A 387 2.23 17.09 2.94
CA LEU A 387 2.10 18.17 3.92
C LEU A 387 2.96 17.92 5.17
N GLY A 388 3.03 16.68 5.67
CA GLY A 388 3.85 16.36 6.84
C GLY A 388 5.34 16.60 6.62
N ALA A 389 5.87 16.19 5.46
CA ALA A 389 7.26 16.45 5.10
C ALA A 389 7.54 17.94 4.86
N TRP A 390 6.68 18.62 4.11
CA TRP A 390 6.86 20.02 3.76
C TRP A 390 6.73 20.95 4.95
N LEU A 391 5.65 20.82 5.74
CA LEU A 391 5.42 21.64 6.92
C LEU A 391 6.48 21.42 7.99
N GLY A 392 7.03 20.21 8.12
CA GLY A 392 8.16 19.95 9.01
C GLY A 392 9.40 20.76 8.63
N GLY A 393 9.70 20.90 7.34
CA GLY A 393 10.78 21.77 6.87
C GLY A 393 10.54 23.25 7.16
N ILE A 394 9.31 23.74 6.95
CA ILE A 394 8.91 25.13 7.28
C ILE A 394 9.01 25.36 8.79
N ALA A 395 8.55 24.40 9.60
CA ALA A 395 8.63 24.46 11.06
C ALA A 395 10.07 24.70 11.51
N PHE A 396 10.95 23.83 11.05
CA PHE A 396 12.36 23.93 11.41
C PHE A 396 13.00 25.25 10.94
N ALA A 397 12.72 25.67 9.71
CA ALA A 397 13.26 26.91 9.17
C ALA A 397 12.79 28.15 9.94
N SER A 398 11.56 28.14 10.46
CA SER A 398 10.96 29.29 11.16
C SER A 398 11.27 29.34 12.65
N THR A 399 11.41 28.18 13.33
CA THR A 399 11.51 28.11 14.80
C THR A 399 12.80 27.44 15.30
N GLY A 400 13.59 26.83 14.42
CA GLY A 400 14.79 26.07 14.78
C GLY A 400 14.51 24.72 15.48
N ASN A 401 13.23 24.31 15.58
CA ASN A 401 12.84 23.06 16.21
C ASN A 401 11.57 22.47 15.58
N PHE A 402 11.14 21.30 16.05
CA PHE A 402 9.95 20.61 15.54
C PHE A 402 8.79 20.57 16.55
N GLN A 403 8.84 21.33 17.63
CA GLN A 403 7.90 21.21 18.76
C GLN A 403 6.43 21.36 18.33
N TRP A 404 6.10 22.37 17.53
CA TRP A 404 4.73 22.57 17.09
C TRP A 404 4.26 21.49 16.09
N MET A 405 5.19 20.88 15.34
CA MET A 405 4.89 19.73 14.48
C MET A 405 4.51 18.49 15.30
N TRP A 406 5.22 18.26 16.42
CA TRP A 406 4.87 17.17 17.35
C TRP A 406 3.48 17.39 17.96
N ILE A 407 3.15 18.63 18.36
CA ILE A 407 1.80 18.97 18.85
C ILE A 407 0.74 18.74 17.77
N ALA A 408 0.99 19.25 16.55
CA ALA A 408 0.08 19.07 15.43
C ALA A 408 -0.15 17.57 15.11
N ASP A 409 0.92 16.77 15.13
CA ASP A 409 0.85 15.34 14.86
C ASP A 409 0.07 14.58 15.96
N ALA A 410 0.25 14.93 17.23
CA ALA A 410 -0.51 14.37 18.34
C ALA A 410 -2.01 14.72 18.22
N VAL A 411 -2.34 15.98 17.93
CA VAL A 411 -3.72 16.45 17.75
C VAL A 411 -4.38 15.78 16.54
N LEU A 412 -3.70 15.73 15.41
CA LEU A 412 -4.18 15.05 14.20
C LEU A 412 -4.38 13.56 14.44
N SER A 413 -3.47 12.89 15.15
CA SER A 413 -3.59 11.47 15.49
C SER A 413 -4.80 11.20 16.38
N LEU A 414 -5.05 12.04 17.39
CA LEU A 414 -6.25 11.93 18.23
C LEU A 414 -7.52 12.19 17.40
N ALA A 415 -7.54 13.23 16.59
CA ALA A 415 -8.66 13.53 15.70
C ALA A 415 -8.94 12.39 14.73
N ALA A 416 -7.90 11.77 14.15
CA ALA A 416 -8.03 10.59 13.29
C ALA A 416 -8.65 9.41 14.04
N GLY A 417 -8.27 9.18 15.29
CA GLY A 417 -8.91 8.17 16.14
C GLY A 417 -10.41 8.43 16.23
N LEU A 418 -10.80 9.62 16.66
CA LEU A 418 -12.20 10.00 16.85
C LEU A 418 -13.02 9.95 15.56
N VAL A 419 -12.45 10.38 14.44
CA VAL A 419 -13.10 10.36 13.11
C VAL A 419 -13.42 8.94 12.65
N ASN A 420 -12.70 7.93 13.11
CA ASN A 420 -12.99 6.53 12.77
C ASN A 420 -14.19 5.93 13.55
N LEU A 421 -14.58 6.47 14.70
CA LEU A 421 -15.67 5.92 15.53
C LEU A 421 -17.05 5.91 14.84
N PRO A 422 -17.51 6.98 14.15
CA PRO A 422 -18.81 7.01 13.49
C PRO A 422 -18.88 6.19 12.20
N ILE A 423 -17.78 5.58 11.73
CA ILE A 423 -17.79 4.74 10.53
C ILE A 423 -18.75 3.56 10.71
N ARG A 424 -19.63 3.35 9.73
CA ARG A 424 -20.50 2.18 9.65
C ARG A 424 -19.75 1.05 8.94
N GLU A 425 -19.65 -0.12 9.57
CA GLU A 425 -19.00 -1.30 9.00
C GLU A 425 -19.97 -2.20 8.24
N GLU A 426 -20.97 -1.61 7.61
CA GLU A 426 -21.98 -2.30 6.83
C GLU A 426 -21.82 -1.97 5.35
N ARG A 427 -22.18 -2.92 4.50
CA ARG A 427 -22.16 -2.72 3.05
C ARG A 427 -23.08 -1.57 2.70
N VAL A 428 -22.55 -0.61 1.94
CA VAL A 428 -23.37 0.52 1.42
C VAL A 428 -24.51 -0.06 0.59
N ARG A 429 -25.75 0.16 1.05
CA ARG A 429 -26.95 -0.24 0.32
C ARG A 429 -27.01 0.60 -0.94
N LEU A 430 -26.81 -0.05 -2.06
CA LEU A 430 -26.99 0.58 -3.35
C LEU A 430 -28.50 0.73 -3.53
N ALA A 431 -29.01 1.96 -3.61
CA ALA A 431 -30.38 2.18 -3.99
C ALA A 431 -30.58 1.48 -5.34
N THR A 432 -31.28 0.36 -5.34
CA THR A 432 -31.89 -0.20 -6.53
C THR A 432 -32.71 0.93 -7.12
N ALA A 433 -32.46 1.29 -8.39
CA ALA A 433 -33.29 2.25 -9.08
C ALA A 433 -34.73 1.84 -8.83
N ALA A 434 -35.48 2.71 -8.14
CA ALA A 434 -36.92 2.53 -8.03
C ALA A 434 -37.42 2.38 -9.44
N THR A 435 -38.06 1.27 -9.73
CA THR A 435 -38.87 1.11 -10.95
C THR A 435 -39.86 2.26 -10.92
N PRO A 436 -39.90 3.15 -11.93
CA PRO A 436 -40.97 4.13 -11.99
C PRO A 436 -42.29 3.38 -12.09
N ALA A 437 -43.22 3.73 -11.20
CA ALA A 437 -44.58 3.23 -11.18
C ALA A 437 -45.34 3.62 -12.48
#